data_32561efd46b6ff6378e4bd3867306ea5
#
_entry.id   32561efd46b6ff6378e4bd3867306ea5
#
_cell.length_a   1.000
_cell.length_b   1.000
_cell.length_c   1.000
_cell.angle_alpha   90.00
_cell.angle_beta   90.00
_cell.angle_gamma   90.00
#
_symmetry.space_group_name_H-M   'P 1'
#
loop_
_entity.id
_entity.type
_entity.pdbx_description
1 polymer ?
#
loop_
_entity_poly.entity_id
_entity_poly.type
_entity_poly.pdbx_seq_one_letter_code
_entity_poly.pdbx_strand_id
1 'polypeptide(L)'
;MFGECHAHIIMDGVNYRHAIDLHRNGPDDNVIREHLKIYQDRGIIFVRDGGDALGVSARAKELAPEYGIDYRTPVFAIHKEGHYGSMVGKSFSTMPEFHKRVLEAKEQGADFIKIMTTGLLDFNAHGAITGTPLDAAEVKEMVHIAHEEG
;
A
#
# COMPACT_ATOMS: atom_id res chain seq x y z
N MET A 1 2.79 -18.09 15.87
CA MET A 1 2.71 -17.66 14.46
C MET A 1 1.61 -16.65 14.34
N PHE A 2 1.89 -15.49 13.73
CA PHE A 2 0.97 -14.36 13.63
C PHE A 2 0.90 -13.85 12.20
N GLY A 3 -0.18 -13.15 11.87
CA GLY A 3 -0.33 -12.41 10.62
C GLY A 3 -0.46 -10.92 10.90
N GLU A 4 0.24 -10.09 10.11
CA GLU A 4 0.05 -8.65 10.05
C GLU A 4 -0.82 -8.32 8.82
N CYS A 5 -2.02 -7.83 9.08
CA CYS A 5 -3.03 -7.65 8.03
C CYS A 5 -3.04 -6.24 7.42
N HIS A 6 -2.26 -5.30 7.94
CA HIS A 6 -2.11 -3.94 7.39
C HIS A 6 -0.78 -3.32 7.80
N ALA A 7 0.23 -3.52 6.99
CA ALA A 7 1.54 -2.90 7.15
C ALA A 7 1.86 -1.97 5.96
N HIS A 8 2.88 -1.17 6.12
CA HIS A 8 3.60 -0.49 5.06
C HIS A 8 5.09 -0.66 5.35
N ILE A 9 5.73 -1.66 4.75
CA ILE A 9 7.13 -2.03 5.05
C ILE A 9 8.12 -0.90 4.76
N ILE A 10 7.76 0.04 3.91
CA ILE A 10 8.53 1.25 3.66
C ILE A 10 8.67 2.15 4.89
N MET A 11 7.83 1.96 5.92
CA MET A 11 7.80 2.77 7.13
C MET A 11 8.42 2.00 8.30
N ASP A 12 9.10 2.71 9.22
CA ASP A 12 9.77 2.14 10.39
C ASP A 12 8.93 2.23 11.69
N GLY A 13 7.80 2.93 11.65
CA GLY A 13 6.97 3.19 12.83
C GLY A 13 7.53 4.24 13.80
N VAL A 14 8.66 4.86 13.48
CA VAL A 14 9.34 5.88 14.30
C VAL A 14 9.39 7.22 13.57
N ASN A 15 9.99 7.24 12.39
CA ASN A 15 10.11 8.43 11.55
C ASN A 15 9.86 8.09 10.09
N TYR A 16 8.57 8.04 9.71
CA TYR A 16 8.17 7.62 8.37
C TYR A 16 8.81 8.44 7.24
N ARG A 17 9.10 9.74 7.45
CA ARG A 17 9.73 10.59 6.42
C ARG A 17 11.17 10.14 6.15
N HIS A 18 11.91 9.87 7.21
CA HIS A 18 13.27 9.35 7.10
C HIS A 18 13.26 7.95 6.46
N ALA A 19 12.37 7.08 6.89
CA ALA A 19 12.23 5.74 6.33
C ALA A 19 11.96 5.77 4.82
N ILE A 20 11.02 6.62 4.36
CA ILE A 20 10.75 6.81 2.93
C ILE A 20 11.97 7.38 2.19
N ASP A 21 12.69 8.32 2.79
CA ASP A 21 13.89 8.93 2.18
C ASP A 21 15.01 7.92 1.91
N LEU A 22 15.12 6.85 2.70
CA LEU A 22 16.08 5.76 2.45
C LEU A 22 15.85 5.07 1.10
N HIS A 23 14.62 5.10 0.59
CA HIS A 23 14.23 4.48 -0.67
C HIS A 23 14.07 5.48 -1.83
N ARG A 24 14.50 6.74 -1.67
CA ARG A 24 14.32 7.81 -2.67
C ARG A 24 14.94 7.49 -4.04
N ASN A 25 16.04 6.74 -4.05
CA ASN A 25 16.74 6.32 -5.27
C ASN A 25 16.38 4.90 -5.72
N GLY A 26 15.28 4.34 -5.21
CA GLY A 26 14.82 2.98 -5.41
C GLY A 26 14.84 2.15 -4.12
N PRO A 27 14.23 0.95 -4.14
CA PRO A 27 14.20 0.06 -2.99
C PRO A 27 15.60 -0.28 -2.48
N ASP A 28 15.88 -0.05 -1.19
CA ASP A 28 17.10 -0.49 -0.53
C ASP A 28 16.88 -1.88 0.08
N ASP A 29 17.50 -2.89 -0.49
CA ASP A 29 17.37 -4.28 -0.06
C ASP A 29 17.82 -4.50 1.40
N ASN A 30 18.81 -3.75 1.90
CA ASN A 30 19.29 -3.93 3.27
C ASN A 30 18.23 -3.47 4.27
N VAL A 31 17.63 -2.31 4.04
CA VAL A 31 16.55 -1.79 4.88
C VAL A 31 15.32 -2.72 4.85
N ILE A 32 14.95 -3.21 3.66
CA ILE A 32 13.85 -4.17 3.52
C ILE A 32 14.14 -5.45 4.29
N ARG A 33 15.34 -6.00 4.18
CA ARG A 33 15.77 -7.20 4.88
C ARG A 33 15.76 -7.03 6.41
N GLU A 34 16.16 -5.85 6.91
CA GLU A 34 16.07 -5.54 8.33
C GLU A 34 14.61 -5.57 8.82
N HIS A 35 13.68 -4.97 8.07
CA HIS A 35 12.25 -4.98 8.42
C HIS A 35 11.64 -6.40 8.33
N LEU A 36 11.97 -7.18 7.30
CA LEU A 36 11.53 -8.58 7.18
C LEU A 36 12.09 -9.44 8.32
N LYS A 37 13.33 -9.21 8.73
CA LYS A 37 13.95 -9.89 9.88
C LYS A 37 13.20 -9.57 11.18
N ILE A 38 12.78 -8.32 11.39
CA ILE A 38 11.98 -7.93 12.55
C ILE A 38 10.64 -8.70 12.58
N TYR A 39 9.97 -8.85 11.44
CA TYR A 39 8.75 -9.65 11.34
C TYR A 39 9.02 -11.12 11.67
N GLN A 40 10.06 -11.71 11.09
CA GLN A 40 10.46 -13.10 11.39
C GLN A 40 10.74 -13.31 12.87
N ASP A 41 11.52 -12.42 13.51
CA ASP A 41 11.89 -12.54 14.93
C ASP A 41 10.68 -12.42 15.88
N ARG A 42 9.60 -11.76 15.42
CA ARG A 42 8.34 -11.67 16.15
C ARG A 42 7.34 -12.79 15.82
N GLY A 43 7.73 -13.75 14.98
CA GLY A 43 6.89 -14.88 14.59
C GLY A 43 5.77 -14.51 13.63
N ILE A 44 5.89 -13.42 12.89
CA ILE A 44 4.97 -13.02 11.81
C ILE A 44 5.35 -13.81 10.57
N ILE A 45 4.41 -14.61 10.07
CA ILE A 45 4.59 -15.47 8.89
C ILE A 45 3.70 -15.07 7.71
N PHE A 46 2.80 -14.13 7.92
CA PHE A 46 1.95 -13.56 6.89
C PHE A 46 1.93 -12.04 7.02
N VAL A 47 2.10 -11.34 5.91
CA VAL A 47 2.00 -9.88 5.84
C VAL A 47 1.10 -9.48 4.68
N ARG A 48 0.11 -8.63 4.96
CA ARG A 48 -0.67 -7.92 3.95
C ARG A 48 -0.25 -6.46 3.95
N ASP A 49 0.62 -6.09 3.03
CA ASP A 49 1.13 -4.73 2.90
C ASP A 49 0.11 -3.79 2.25
N GLY A 50 0.20 -2.53 2.56
CA GLY A 50 -0.66 -1.48 2.02
C GLY A 50 -0.16 -0.81 0.75
N GLY A 51 1.01 -1.21 0.26
CA GLY A 51 1.66 -0.64 -0.92
C GLY A 51 2.44 0.64 -0.63
N ASP A 52 3.17 1.09 -1.62
CA ASP A 52 3.92 2.35 -1.63
C ASP A 52 4.16 2.83 -3.07
N ALA A 53 4.60 4.08 -3.23
CA ALA A 53 4.84 4.67 -4.54
C ALA A 53 6.26 4.44 -5.10
N LEU A 54 7.15 3.82 -4.32
CA LEU A 54 8.58 3.67 -4.64
C LEU A 54 8.99 2.24 -5.00
N GLY A 55 8.04 1.28 -4.99
CA GLY A 55 8.25 -0.12 -5.33
C GLY A 55 8.86 -0.97 -4.21
N VAL A 56 8.92 -0.44 -2.99
CA VAL A 56 9.50 -1.12 -1.83
C VAL A 56 8.69 -2.37 -1.46
N SER A 57 7.37 -2.28 -1.45
CA SER A 57 6.49 -3.41 -1.11
C SER A 57 6.55 -4.53 -2.17
N ALA A 58 6.69 -4.18 -3.45
CA ALA A 58 6.90 -5.15 -4.51
C ALA A 58 8.25 -5.88 -4.33
N ARG A 59 9.31 -5.13 -4.03
CA ARG A 59 10.63 -5.71 -3.75
C ARG A 59 10.63 -6.57 -2.48
N ALA A 60 9.92 -6.14 -1.44
CA ALA A 60 9.77 -6.91 -0.21
C ALA A 60 9.08 -8.27 -0.46
N LYS A 61 8.08 -8.32 -1.33
CA LYS A 61 7.43 -9.57 -1.74
C LYS A 61 8.42 -10.57 -2.35
N GLU A 62 9.39 -10.11 -3.13
CA GLU A 62 10.43 -10.97 -3.71
C GLU A 62 11.39 -11.52 -2.65
N LEU A 63 11.71 -10.71 -1.62
CA LEU A 63 12.67 -11.06 -0.57
C LEU A 63 12.03 -11.85 0.60
N ALA A 64 10.75 -11.67 0.84
CA ALA A 64 10.03 -12.23 1.99
C ALA A 64 10.12 -13.77 2.12
N PRO A 65 10.16 -14.58 1.04
CA PRO A 65 10.33 -16.02 1.16
C PRO A 65 11.62 -16.45 1.88
N GLU A 66 12.69 -15.66 1.81
CA GLU A 66 13.94 -15.93 2.52
C GLU A 66 13.76 -15.91 4.06
N TYR A 67 12.71 -15.24 4.54
CA TYR A 67 12.34 -15.11 5.96
C TYR A 67 11.15 -16.00 6.36
N GLY A 68 10.66 -16.85 5.43
CA GLY A 68 9.50 -17.70 5.67
C GLY A 68 8.18 -16.93 5.78
N ILE A 69 8.07 -15.78 5.15
CA ILE A 69 6.90 -14.89 5.19
C ILE A 69 6.12 -14.99 3.88
N ASP A 70 4.81 -15.33 3.95
CA ASP A 70 3.86 -15.14 2.86
C ASP A 70 3.49 -13.65 2.82
N TYR A 71 4.00 -12.95 1.82
CA TYR A 71 3.88 -11.49 1.70
C TYR A 71 2.95 -11.13 0.55
N ARG A 72 1.89 -10.40 0.85
CA ARG A 72 0.90 -9.93 -0.12
C ARG A 72 0.92 -8.41 -0.20
N THR A 73 0.91 -7.89 -1.43
CA THR A 73 0.96 -6.45 -1.68
C THR A 73 0.05 -6.02 -2.83
N PRO A 74 -0.55 -4.81 -2.75
CA PRO A 74 -1.20 -4.19 -3.90
C PRO A 74 -0.20 -3.47 -4.82
N VAL A 75 1.10 -3.54 -4.53
CA VAL A 75 2.22 -2.75 -5.07
C VAL A 75 2.10 -1.28 -4.68
N PHE A 76 1.00 -0.62 -5.02
CA PHE A 76 0.65 0.74 -4.58
C PHE A 76 -0.85 0.83 -4.29
N ALA A 77 -1.24 1.78 -3.44
CA ALA A 77 -2.64 2.15 -3.26
C ALA A 77 -3.10 3.05 -4.41
N ILE A 78 -4.39 3.03 -4.72
CA ILE A 78 -4.99 3.93 -5.72
C ILE A 78 -5.87 4.95 -5.00
N HIS A 79 -5.63 6.24 -5.24
CA HIS A 79 -6.38 7.32 -4.62
C HIS A 79 -6.88 8.33 -5.68
N LYS A 80 -8.02 8.96 -5.43
CA LYS A 80 -8.52 10.03 -6.29
C LYS A 80 -7.63 11.25 -6.16
N GLU A 81 -7.39 11.95 -7.27
CA GLU A 81 -6.60 13.18 -7.28
C GLU A 81 -7.18 14.23 -6.31
N GLY A 82 -6.30 14.91 -5.57
CA GLY A 82 -6.71 15.84 -4.51
C GLY A 82 -7.20 15.20 -3.22
N HIS A 83 -7.32 13.85 -3.16
CA HIS A 83 -7.67 13.10 -1.96
C HIS A 83 -6.44 12.52 -1.26
N TYR A 84 -6.65 11.98 -0.05
CA TYR A 84 -5.59 11.31 0.72
C TYR A 84 -5.06 10.06 -0.01
N GLY A 85 -3.74 9.84 0.04
CA GLY A 85 -3.12 8.60 -0.46
C GLY A 85 -1.81 8.79 -1.22
N SER A 86 -1.41 10.01 -1.53
CA SER A 86 -0.21 10.31 -2.36
C SER A 86 1.09 9.72 -1.81
N MET A 87 1.21 9.51 -0.50
CA MET A 87 2.40 8.96 0.15
C MET A 87 2.58 7.47 -0.13
N VAL A 88 1.49 6.73 -0.32
CA VAL A 88 1.49 5.27 -0.46
C VAL A 88 0.93 4.81 -1.80
N GLY A 89 0.56 5.73 -2.70
CA GLY A 89 -0.17 5.35 -3.89
C GLY A 89 0.00 6.26 -5.09
N LYS A 90 -0.78 5.94 -6.11
CA LYS A 90 -0.86 6.65 -7.38
C LYS A 90 -2.26 7.21 -7.58
N SER A 91 -2.36 8.43 -8.11
CA SER A 91 -3.65 9.09 -8.32
C SER A 91 -4.34 8.67 -9.61
N PHE A 92 -5.66 8.90 -9.61
CA PHE A 92 -6.51 8.90 -10.79
C PHE A 92 -7.51 10.08 -10.70
N SER A 93 -7.98 10.58 -11.83
CA SER A 93 -8.99 11.63 -11.92
C SER A 93 -10.29 11.12 -12.56
N THR A 94 -10.22 10.10 -13.40
CA THR A 94 -11.36 9.51 -14.14
C THR A 94 -11.38 7.99 -14.02
N MET A 95 -12.53 7.34 -14.20
CA MET A 95 -12.62 5.87 -14.15
C MET A 95 -11.73 5.16 -15.18
N PRO A 96 -11.57 5.65 -16.42
CA PRO A 96 -10.57 5.09 -17.33
C PRO A 96 -9.11 5.17 -16.79
N GLU A 97 -8.76 6.24 -16.08
CA GLU A 97 -7.45 6.33 -15.42
C GLU A 97 -7.34 5.36 -14.23
N PHE A 98 -8.41 5.19 -13.45
CA PHE A 98 -8.47 4.18 -12.40
C PHE A 98 -8.23 2.78 -12.98
N HIS A 99 -8.93 2.41 -14.06
CA HIS A 99 -8.73 1.14 -14.74
C HIS A 99 -7.27 0.95 -15.19
N LYS A 100 -6.67 2.00 -15.77
CA LYS A 100 -5.24 1.98 -16.13
C LYS A 100 -4.35 1.70 -14.91
N ARG A 101 -4.67 2.27 -13.73
CA ARG A 101 -3.92 1.98 -12.49
C ARG A 101 -4.11 0.54 -12.02
N VAL A 102 -5.31 -0.03 -12.18
CA VAL A 102 -5.56 -1.45 -11.89
C VAL A 102 -4.68 -2.35 -12.76
N LEU A 103 -4.65 -2.10 -14.07
CA LEU A 103 -3.80 -2.86 -15.00
C LEU A 103 -2.31 -2.70 -14.68
N GLU A 104 -1.87 -1.50 -14.34
CA GLU A 104 -0.49 -1.22 -13.93
C GLU A 104 -0.11 -2.00 -12.67
N ALA A 105 -0.97 -2.04 -11.66
CA ALA A 105 -0.74 -2.81 -10.44
C ALA A 105 -0.67 -4.32 -10.73
N LYS A 106 -1.58 -4.84 -11.55
CA LYS A 106 -1.61 -6.23 -11.98
C LYS A 106 -0.33 -6.62 -12.74
N GLU A 107 0.11 -5.79 -13.69
CA GLU A 107 1.35 -6.00 -14.44
C GLU A 107 2.59 -6.04 -13.52
N GLN A 108 2.60 -5.26 -12.44
CA GLN A 108 3.65 -5.26 -11.45
C GLN A 108 3.50 -6.36 -10.38
N GLY A 109 2.54 -7.28 -10.54
CA GLY A 109 2.39 -8.45 -9.68
C GLY A 109 1.63 -8.20 -8.38
N ALA A 110 0.69 -7.26 -8.37
CA ALA A 110 -0.21 -7.04 -7.23
C ALA A 110 -1.03 -8.30 -6.91
N ASP A 111 -1.20 -8.59 -5.62
CA ASP A 111 -2.05 -9.69 -5.13
C ASP A 111 -3.51 -9.25 -4.95
N PHE A 112 -3.75 -7.96 -4.87
CA PHE A 112 -5.05 -7.33 -4.71
C PHE A 112 -4.99 -5.84 -5.06
N ILE A 113 -6.14 -5.21 -5.25
CA ILE A 113 -6.22 -3.75 -5.46
C ILE A 113 -6.58 -3.07 -4.14
N LYS A 114 -5.83 -2.04 -3.76
CA LYS A 114 -6.12 -1.19 -2.60
C LYS A 114 -6.63 0.17 -3.04
N ILE A 115 -7.82 0.54 -2.56
CA ILE A 115 -8.46 1.82 -2.81
C ILE A 115 -8.42 2.66 -1.54
N MET A 116 -8.06 3.94 -1.66
CA MET A 116 -8.17 4.92 -0.59
C MET A 116 -9.52 5.60 -0.67
N THR A 117 -10.44 5.26 0.24
CA THR A 117 -11.84 5.70 0.19
C THR A 117 -12.13 6.97 1.00
N THR A 118 -11.26 7.31 1.96
CA THR A 118 -11.44 8.46 2.86
C THR A 118 -10.10 9.05 3.27
N GLY A 119 -10.11 10.18 3.97
CA GLY A 119 -8.93 10.80 4.58
C GLY A 119 -8.54 10.15 5.91
N LEU A 120 -7.56 10.75 6.58
CA LEU A 120 -7.17 10.39 7.94
C LEU A 120 -8.17 10.98 8.95
N LEU A 121 -8.20 10.38 10.14
CA LEU A 121 -8.84 11.02 11.30
C LEU A 121 -8.05 12.30 11.66
N ASP A 122 -8.80 13.36 11.98
CA ASP A 122 -8.19 14.56 12.55
C ASP A 122 -7.97 14.33 14.06
N PHE A 123 -6.70 14.27 14.46
CA PHE A 123 -6.34 14.04 15.87
C PHE A 123 -6.68 15.21 16.79
N ASN A 124 -7.00 16.38 16.25
CA ASN A 124 -7.39 17.57 17.02
C ASN A 124 -8.91 17.72 17.15
N ALA A 125 -9.69 16.97 16.36
CA ALA A 125 -11.15 17.06 16.31
C ALA A 125 -11.76 15.66 16.32
N HIS A 126 -12.29 15.24 17.49
CA HIS A 126 -12.87 13.90 17.67
C HIS A 126 -13.93 13.57 16.62
N GLY A 127 -13.73 12.46 15.90
CA GLY A 127 -14.66 11.98 14.87
C GLY A 127 -14.60 12.71 13.54
N ALA A 128 -13.76 13.73 13.40
CA ALA A 128 -13.55 14.42 12.13
C ALA A 128 -12.57 13.64 11.23
N ILE A 129 -12.83 13.70 9.93
CA ILE A 129 -11.99 13.08 8.88
C ILE A 129 -11.39 14.22 8.06
N THR A 130 -10.07 14.14 7.79
CA THR A 130 -9.39 15.06 6.88
C THR A 130 -9.66 14.68 5.43
N GLY A 131 -10.01 15.66 4.61
CA GLY A 131 -10.31 15.45 3.19
C GLY A 131 -11.73 14.93 2.91
N THR A 132 -12.05 14.81 1.63
CA THR A 132 -13.36 14.38 1.16
C THR A 132 -13.36 12.86 0.94
N PRO A 133 -14.33 12.11 1.48
CA PRO A 133 -14.49 10.68 1.14
C PRO A 133 -14.95 10.52 -0.31
N LEU A 134 -14.66 9.35 -0.89
CA LEU A 134 -15.28 8.93 -2.15
C LEU A 134 -16.77 8.64 -1.91
N ASP A 135 -17.59 8.87 -2.93
CA ASP A 135 -18.98 8.47 -2.83
C ASP A 135 -19.17 6.96 -3.06
N ALA A 136 -20.30 6.43 -2.60
CA ALA A 136 -20.57 5.00 -2.66
C ALA A 136 -20.70 4.48 -4.10
N ALA A 137 -21.17 5.30 -5.04
CA ALA A 137 -21.32 4.91 -6.44
C ALA A 137 -19.95 4.81 -7.11
N GLU A 138 -19.06 5.76 -6.86
CA GLU A 138 -17.66 5.71 -7.32
C GLU A 138 -16.97 4.45 -6.81
N VAL A 139 -17.05 4.17 -5.50
CA VAL A 139 -16.43 2.98 -4.91
C VAL A 139 -16.98 1.69 -5.53
N LYS A 140 -18.29 1.62 -5.75
CA LYS A 140 -18.93 0.47 -6.39
C LYS A 140 -18.40 0.24 -7.81
N GLU A 141 -18.26 1.30 -8.60
CA GLU A 141 -17.71 1.22 -9.97
C GLU A 141 -16.24 0.80 -9.93
N MET A 142 -15.43 1.37 -9.03
CA MET A 142 -14.03 1.00 -8.87
C MET A 142 -13.86 -0.48 -8.51
N VAL A 143 -14.68 -1.00 -7.59
CA VAL A 143 -14.66 -2.42 -7.20
C VAL A 143 -15.06 -3.31 -8.39
N HIS A 144 -16.07 -2.89 -9.16
CA HIS A 144 -16.50 -3.63 -10.36
C HIS A 144 -15.36 -3.72 -11.38
N ILE A 145 -14.71 -2.59 -11.71
CA ILE A 145 -13.56 -2.55 -12.62
C ILE A 145 -12.43 -3.47 -12.14
N ALA A 146 -12.10 -3.42 -10.85
CA ALA A 146 -11.04 -4.26 -10.31
C ALA A 146 -11.38 -5.76 -10.38
N HIS A 147 -12.62 -6.13 -10.13
CA HIS A 147 -13.08 -7.53 -10.21
C HIS A 147 -13.13 -8.07 -11.65
N GLU A 148 -13.40 -7.24 -12.66
CA GLU A 148 -13.37 -7.65 -14.07
C GLU A 148 -11.96 -7.99 -14.54
N GLU A 149 -10.95 -7.44 -13.90
CA GLU A 149 -9.54 -7.73 -14.18
C GLU A 149 -8.99 -8.98 -13.43
N GLY A 150 -9.73 -9.61 -12.56
CA GLY A 150 -9.42 -10.86 -11.84
C GLY A 150 -9.05 -10.61 -10.42
#